data_6a0c20d32ced5d18020fc181ac074710
#
_entry.id   6a0c20d32ced5d18020fc181ac074710
#
_cell.length_a   1.000
_cell.length_b   1.000
_cell.length_c   1.000
_cell.angle_alpha   90.00
_cell.angle_beta   90.00
_cell.angle_gamma   90.00
#
_symmetry.space_group_name_H-M   'P 1'
#
loop_
_entity.id
_entity.type
_entity.pdbx_description
1 polymer ?
#
loop_
_entity_poly.entity_id
_entity_poly.type
_entity_poly.pdbx_seq_one_letter_code
_entity_poly.pdbx_strand_id
1 'polypeptide(L)'
;LKSLGIEFDLFSEEQRLYENGAIDNVLKRLEELSLSYKKDGATWFKTTSLGKEEDKVLVKSTGEPTYRLPDIAYHIDKVHRGFDLIVDIFGADHIDTYPDVLLGLEALGIKTDHIKVIIHQFVTLKKGDEVVKMSTRKANFITLDDLVDQLGVDVVRYFFIMRGANS
;
A
#
# COMPACT_ATOMS: atom_id res chain seq x y z
N LEU A 1 -16.82 -9.17 -2.10
CA LEU A 1 -16.12 -9.88 -1.01
C LEU A 1 -17.11 -10.56 -0.07
N LYS A 2 -18.22 -9.93 0.26
CA LYS A 2 -19.27 -10.52 1.13
C LYS A 2 -19.81 -11.86 0.57
N SER A 3 -19.94 -11.99 -0.76
CA SER A 3 -20.32 -13.26 -1.42
C SER A 3 -19.32 -14.39 -1.17
N LEU A 4 -18.06 -14.04 -0.88
CA LEU A 4 -17.01 -14.99 -0.47
C LEU A 4 -16.93 -15.23 1.05
N GLY A 5 -17.87 -14.69 1.83
CA GLY A 5 -17.84 -14.77 3.28
C GLY A 5 -16.67 -13.97 3.91
N ILE A 6 -16.20 -12.90 3.24
CA ILE A 6 -15.17 -11.99 3.74
C ILE A 6 -15.86 -10.70 4.16
N GLU A 7 -15.77 -10.39 5.45
CA GLU A 7 -16.30 -9.18 6.05
C GLU A 7 -15.15 -8.37 6.67
N PHE A 8 -15.29 -7.05 6.61
CA PHE A 8 -14.34 -6.11 7.20
C PHE A 8 -15.04 -5.24 8.23
N ASP A 9 -14.41 -5.01 9.35
CA ASP A 9 -14.93 -4.14 10.40
C ASP A 9 -14.85 -2.66 10.00
N LEU A 10 -13.87 -2.31 9.18
CA LEU A 10 -13.62 -0.94 8.73
C LEU A 10 -13.15 -0.88 7.29
N PHE A 11 -13.77 0.00 6.51
CA PHE A 11 -13.27 0.45 5.22
C PHE A 11 -12.69 1.86 5.40
N SER A 12 -11.41 2.02 5.05
CA SER A 12 -10.72 3.30 5.13
C SER A 12 -10.61 3.93 3.75
N GLU A 13 -11.05 5.18 3.64
CA GLU A 13 -10.95 5.94 2.40
C GLU A 13 -9.71 6.83 2.43
N GLU A 14 -8.85 6.69 1.41
CA GLU A 14 -7.61 7.47 1.29
C GLU A 14 -7.89 8.98 1.26
N GLN A 15 -8.95 9.41 0.58
CA GLN A 15 -9.34 10.82 0.47
C GLN A 15 -9.46 11.50 1.84
N ARG A 16 -9.89 10.77 2.86
CA ARG A 16 -10.01 11.27 4.22
C ARG A 16 -8.68 11.77 4.80
N LEU A 17 -7.54 11.19 4.37
CA LEU A 17 -6.21 11.61 4.82
C LEU A 17 -5.84 13.01 4.28
N TYR A 18 -6.37 13.36 3.12
CA TYR A 18 -6.22 14.71 2.54
C TYR A 18 -7.12 15.70 3.23
N GLU A 19 -8.38 15.36 3.45
CA GLU A 19 -9.39 16.24 4.03
C GLU A 19 -9.14 16.58 5.50
N ASN A 20 -8.59 15.65 6.28
CA ASN A 20 -8.32 15.84 7.70
C ASN A 20 -6.93 16.42 8.01
N GLY A 21 -6.14 16.73 6.98
CA GLY A 21 -4.79 17.29 7.11
C GLY A 21 -3.72 16.31 7.59
N ALA A 22 -3.98 14.99 7.56
CA ALA A 22 -3.01 13.98 8.00
C ALA A 22 -1.73 14.03 7.16
N ILE A 23 -1.85 14.24 5.85
CA ILE A 23 -0.73 14.35 4.91
C ILE A 23 0.12 15.59 5.21
N ASP A 24 -0.53 16.73 5.42
CA ASP A 24 0.16 17.99 5.75
C ASP A 24 0.89 17.89 7.09
N ASN A 25 0.30 17.19 8.07
CA ASN A 25 0.93 16.94 9.36
C ASN A 25 2.21 16.09 9.22
N VAL A 26 2.21 15.07 8.36
CA VAL A 26 3.43 14.28 8.09
C VAL A 26 4.52 15.16 7.48
N LEU A 27 4.19 15.94 6.45
CA LEU A 27 5.15 16.85 5.81
C LEU A 27 5.74 17.84 6.82
N LYS A 28 4.90 18.49 7.61
CA LYS A 28 5.31 19.44 8.63
C LYS A 28 6.25 18.81 9.65
N ARG A 29 5.93 17.62 10.15
CA ARG A 29 6.80 16.93 11.12
C ARG A 29 8.14 16.54 10.52
N LEU A 30 8.16 16.06 9.26
CA LEU A 30 9.44 15.77 8.57
C LEU A 30 10.28 17.03 8.36
N GLU A 31 9.64 18.18 8.08
CA GLU A 31 10.33 19.47 7.97
C GLU A 31 10.91 19.93 9.32
N GLU A 32 10.13 19.85 10.40
CA GLU A 32 10.58 20.19 11.76
C GLU A 32 11.80 19.33 12.19
N LEU A 33 11.84 18.08 11.74
CA LEU A 33 12.97 17.16 11.99
C LEU A 33 14.14 17.35 11.00
N SER A 34 14.04 18.30 10.07
CA SER A 34 15.03 18.51 8.98
C SER A 34 15.23 17.28 8.09
N LEU A 35 14.20 16.43 7.99
CA LEU A 35 14.16 15.22 7.17
C LEU A 35 13.47 15.41 5.81
N SER A 36 13.00 16.62 5.53
CA SER A 36 12.52 17.00 4.20
C SER A 36 13.20 18.26 3.70
N TYR A 37 13.28 18.40 2.38
CA TYR A 37 13.81 19.60 1.72
C TYR A 37 13.14 19.79 0.35
N LYS A 38 13.24 21.02 -0.17
CA LYS A 38 12.74 21.35 -1.51
C LYS A 38 13.91 21.39 -2.51
N LYS A 39 13.70 20.72 -3.65
CA LYS A 39 14.64 20.72 -4.77
C LYS A 39 13.86 20.58 -6.07
N ASP A 40 14.16 21.42 -7.07
CA ASP A 40 13.54 21.41 -8.42
C ASP A 40 12.00 21.45 -8.37
N GLY A 41 11.44 22.23 -7.43
CA GLY A 41 10.00 22.35 -7.22
C GLY A 41 9.34 21.18 -6.50
N ALA A 42 10.06 20.09 -6.23
CA ALA A 42 9.58 18.92 -5.51
C ALA A 42 9.98 18.96 -4.04
N THR A 43 9.23 18.25 -3.18
CA THR A 43 9.61 18.01 -1.77
C THR A 43 10.17 16.60 -1.64
N TRP A 44 11.37 16.52 -1.08
CA TRP A 44 12.14 15.28 -0.95
C TRP A 44 12.21 14.84 0.50
N PHE A 45 12.17 13.54 0.73
CA PHE A 45 12.49 12.89 2.01
C PHE A 45 13.98 12.55 2.03
N LYS A 46 14.68 13.01 3.04
CA LYS A 46 16.12 12.87 3.21
C LYS A 46 16.49 11.48 3.74
N THR A 47 16.11 10.45 2.99
CA THR A 47 16.31 9.05 3.37
C THR A 47 17.79 8.66 3.43
N THR A 48 18.67 9.39 2.73
CA THR A 48 20.13 9.20 2.83
C THR A 48 20.65 9.47 4.23
N SER A 49 20.09 10.43 4.97
CA SER A 49 20.44 10.70 6.36
C SER A 49 20.00 9.58 7.32
N LEU A 50 19.16 8.68 6.86
CA LEU A 50 18.62 7.51 7.57
C LEU A 50 19.21 6.19 7.05
N GLY A 51 20.30 6.25 6.26
CA GLY A 51 21.04 5.08 5.80
C GLY A 51 20.60 4.49 4.46
N LYS A 52 19.71 5.16 3.70
CA LYS A 52 19.39 4.76 2.33
C LYS A 52 20.43 5.31 1.33
N GLU A 53 20.47 4.73 0.14
CA GLU A 53 21.38 5.14 -0.93
C GLU A 53 20.97 6.45 -1.59
N GLU A 54 19.70 6.76 -1.66
CA GLU A 54 19.15 7.94 -2.34
C GLU A 54 17.93 8.52 -1.63
N ASP A 55 17.74 9.84 -1.74
CA ASP A 55 16.56 10.51 -1.22
C ASP A 55 15.33 10.23 -2.08
N LYS A 56 14.15 10.29 -1.47
CA LYS A 56 12.89 9.94 -2.14
C LYS A 56 11.96 11.14 -2.25
N VAL A 57 11.27 11.26 -3.39
CA VAL A 57 10.27 12.31 -3.58
C VAL A 57 9.02 11.98 -2.76
N LEU A 58 8.56 12.94 -1.96
CA LEU A 58 7.28 12.90 -1.25
C LEU A 58 6.19 13.65 -2.00
N VAL A 59 6.53 14.85 -2.53
CA VAL A 59 5.62 15.66 -3.33
C VAL A 59 6.32 16.05 -4.63
N LYS A 60 5.68 15.77 -5.74
CA LYS A 60 6.18 16.11 -7.07
C LYS A 60 6.21 17.63 -7.27
N SER A 61 6.94 18.10 -8.29
CA SER A 61 6.94 19.51 -8.71
C SER A 61 5.55 20.02 -9.16
N THR A 62 4.64 19.10 -9.51
CA THR A 62 3.24 19.41 -9.82
C THR A 62 2.39 19.72 -8.58
N GLY A 63 2.93 19.47 -7.36
CA GLY A 63 2.21 19.59 -6.10
C GLY A 63 1.49 18.30 -5.67
N GLU A 64 1.52 17.25 -6.49
CA GLU A 64 0.89 15.96 -6.16
C GLU A 64 1.79 15.13 -5.23
N PRO A 65 1.26 14.55 -4.14
CA PRO A 65 2.01 13.59 -3.34
C PRO A 65 2.33 12.32 -4.13
N THR A 66 3.47 11.71 -3.83
CA THR A 66 3.75 10.33 -4.24
C THR A 66 3.08 9.37 -3.26
N TYR A 67 2.94 8.09 -3.62
CA TYR A 67 2.30 7.08 -2.77
C TYR A 67 2.90 6.97 -1.36
N ARG A 68 4.20 7.24 -1.20
CA ARG A 68 4.90 7.16 0.09
C ARG A 68 4.28 8.05 1.16
N LEU A 69 3.87 9.24 0.79
CA LEU A 69 3.38 10.23 1.75
C LEU A 69 2.00 9.88 2.31
N PRO A 70 0.97 9.57 1.49
CA PRO A 70 -0.30 9.04 1.97
C PRO A 70 -0.14 7.73 2.76
N ASP A 71 0.76 6.84 2.33
CA ASP A 71 1.00 5.58 3.04
C ASP A 71 1.58 5.79 4.44
N ILE A 72 2.52 6.73 4.63
CA ILE A 72 3.00 7.10 5.96
C ILE A 72 1.84 7.63 6.82
N ALA A 73 1.03 8.55 6.28
CA ALA A 73 -0.11 9.11 7.01
C ALA A 73 -1.14 8.02 7.40
N TYR A 74 -1.41 7.09 6.49
CA TYR A 74 -2.33 5.98 6.75
C TYR A 74 -1.79 5.00 7.80
N HIS A 75 -0.49 4.72 7.80
CA HIS A 75 0.11 3.87 8.82
C HIS A 75 0.08 4.52 10.21
N ILE A 76 0.22 5.84 10.29
CA ILE A 76 0.00 6.58 11.54
C ILE A 76 -1.43 6.36 12.06
N ASP A 77 -2.44 6.44 11.17
CA ASP A 77 -3.83 6.15 11.52
C ASP A 77 -4.00 4.70 12.01
N LYS A 78 -3.40 3.72 11.31
CA LYS A 78 -3.43 2.31 11.73
C LYS A 78 -2.82 2.09 13.11
N VAL A 79 -1.66 2.69 13.39
CA VAL A 79 -1.00 2.58 14.70
C VAL A 79 -1.87 3.19 15.81
N HIS A 80 -2.53 4.32 15.53
CA HIS A 80 -3.42 4.96 16.49
C HIS A 80 -4.70 4.15 16.81
N ARG A 81 -5.03 3.14 16.01
CA ARG A 81 -6.12 2.20 16.31
C ARG A 81 -5.79 1.26 17.47
N GLY A 82 -4.53 1.16 17.88
CA GLY A 82 -4.09 0.46 19.08
C GLY A 82 -4.07 -1.06 18.97
N PHE A 83 -3.90 -1.63 17.78
CA PHE A 83 -3.72 -3.06 17.61
C PHE A 83 -2.32 -3.52 18.00
N ASP A 84 -2.21 -4.69 18.64
CA ASP A 84 -0.94 -5.31 19.02
C ASP A 84 -0.14 -5.79 17.79
N LEU A 85 -0.82 -6.06 16.69
CA LEU A 85 -0.22 -6.49 15.44
C LEU A 85 -0.94 -5.84 14.25
N ILE A 86 -0.18 -5.23 13.37
CA ILE A 86 -0.63 -4.74 12.08
C ILE A 86 -0.04 -5.65 11.00
N VAL A 87 -0.89 -6.20 10.13
CA VAL A 87 -0.46 -7.02 8.99
C VAL A 87 -0.86 -6.30 7.71
N ASP A 88 0.14 -5.85 6.96
CA ASP A 88 -0.05 -5.24 5.66
C ASP A 88 0.18 -6.27 4.56
N ILE A 89 -0.77 -6.37 3.64
CA ILE A 89 -0.69 -7.27 2.50
C ILE A 89 -0.59 -6.41 1.24
N PHE A 90 0.57 -6.47 0.58
CA PHE A 90 0.86 -5.69 -0.62
C PHE A 90 1.11 -6.59 -1.83
N GLY A 91 0.88 -6.05 -3.02
CA GLY A 91 1.37 -6.62 -4.26
C GLY A 91 2.89 -6.50 -4.39
N ALA A 92 3.49 -7.30 -5.27
CA ALA A 92 4.94 -7.32 -5.49
C ALA A 92 5.50 -5.97 -5.99
N ASP A 93 4.65 -5.11 -6.55
CA ASP A 93 5.00 -3.73 -6.98
C ASP A 93 5.30 -2.78 -5.82
N HIS A 94 4.94 -3.15 -4.59
CA HIS A 94 5.22 -2.36 -3.38
C HIS A 94 6.55 -2.73 -2.69
N ILE A 95 7.29 -3.73 -3.19
CA ILE A 95 8.51 -4.23 -2.53
C ILE A 95 9.56 -3.15 -2.30
N ASP A 96 9.66 -2.19 -3.22
CA ASP A 96 10.63 -1.08 -3.15
C ASP A 96 10.09 0.13 -2.39
N THR A 97 8.78 0.21 -2.16
CA THR A 97 8.17 1.42 -1.56
C THR A 97 7.85 1.26 -0.08
N TYR A 98 7.39 0.08 0.36
CA TYR A 98 7.03 -0.11 1.76
C TYR A 98 8.18 0.10 2.77
N PRO A 99 9.48 -0.23 2.44
CA PRO A 99 10.57 0.05 3.37
C PRO A 99 10.78 1.54 3.63
N ASP A 100 10.46 2.39 2.65
CA ASP A 100 10.55 3.85 2.82
C ASP A 100 9.41 4.36 3.71
N VAL A 101 8.25 3.71 3.68
CA VAL A 101 7.12 4.03 4.56
C VAL A 101 7.46 3.69 6.02
N LEU A 102 7.99 2.48 6.28
CA LEU A 102 8.43 2.10 7.62
C LEU A 102 9.53 3.04 8.15
N LEU A 103 10.50 3.37 7.31
CA LEU A 103 11.55 4.32 7.65
C LEU A 103 10.98 5.70 8.00
N GLY A 104 9.96 6.15 7.27
CA GLY A 104 9.25 7.40 7.55
C GLY A 104 8.55 7.36 8.92
N LEU A 105 7.93 6.26 9.29
CA LEU A 105 7.31 6.07 10.60
C LEU A 105 8.35 6.13 11.72
N GLU A 106 9.45 5.39 11.58
CA GLU A 106 10.55 5.36 12.55
C GLU A 106 11.18 6.74 12.73
N ALA A 107 11.39 7.46 11.63
CA ALA A 107 11.88 8.83 11.64
C ALA A 107 10.95 9.79 12.40
N LEU A 108 9.65 9.52 12.38
CA LEU A 108 8.62 10.25 13.14
C LEU A 108 8.48 9.77 14.60
N GLY A 109 9.32 8.83 15.03
CA GLY A 109 9.32 8.27 16.39
C GLY A 109 8.25 7.20 16.64
N ILE A 110 7.69 6.63 15.59
CA ILE A 110 6.68 5.57 15.67
C ILE A 110 7.37 4.22 15.57
N LYS A 111 7.09 3.32 16.51
CA LYS A 111 7.62 1.95 16.49
C LYS A 111 6.98 1.13 15.38
N THR A 112 7.78 0.35 14.66
CA THR A 112 7.36 -0.47 13.53
C THR A 112 7.48 -1.98 13.75
N ASP A 113 8.01 -2.40 14.90
CA ASP A 113 8.25 -3.80 15.27
C ASP A 113 7.00 -4.69 15.29
N HIS A 114 5.83 -4.09 15.51
CA HIS A 114 4.52 -4.73 15.45
C HIS A 114 3.85 -4.67 14.06
N ILE A 115 4.51 -4.09 13.05
CA ILE A 115 4.02 -4.05 11.67
C ILE A 115 4.67 -5.20 10.88
N LYS A 116 3.86 -6.09 10.33
CA LYS A 116 4.29 -7.21 9.49
C LYS A 116 3.83 -6.97 8.06
N VAL A 117 4.76 -7.06 7.12
CA VAL A 117 4.47 -6.89 5.70
C VAL A 117 4.52 -8.25 4.99
N ILE A 118 3.46 -8.56 4.27
CA ILE A 118 3.35 -9.75 3.41
C ILE A 118 3.30 -9.26 1.97
N ILE A 119 4.28 -9.64 1.17
CA ILE A 119 4.31 -9.34 -0.26
C ILE A 119 3.69 -10.51 -1.02
N HIS A 120 2.58 -10.26 -1.70
CA HIS A 120 1.90 -11.25 -2.51
C HIS A 120 2.27 -11.08 -3.99
N GLN A 121 2.63 -12.18 -4.64
CA GLN A 121 2.93 -12.19 -6.06
C GLN A 121 1.66 -11.97 -6.90
N PHE A 122 1.83 -11.49 -8.13
CA PHE A 122 0.72 -11.31 -9.05
C PHE A 122 0.05 -12.64 -9.38
N VAL A 123 -1.28 -12.68 -9.24
CA VAL A 123 -2.07 -13.83 -9.64
C VAL A 123 -2.30 -13.78 -11.15
N THR A 124 -1.98 -14.87 -11.82
CA THR A 124 -2.18 -15.02 -13.27
C THR A 124 -3.33 -15.99 -13.51
N LEU A 125 -4.33 -15.54 -14.25
CA LEU A 125 -5.42 -16.42 -14.71
C LEU A 125 -5.02 -17.11 -16.02
N LYS A 126 -5.33 -18.40 -16.12
CA LYS A 126 -5.14 -19.19 -17.34
C LYS A 126 -6.48 -19.78 -17.80
N LYS A 127 -6.67 -19.84 -19.10
CA LYS A 127 -7.77 -20.58 -19.73
C LYS A 127 -7.14 -21.66 -20.60
N GLY A 128 -7.14 -22.90 -20.11
CA GLY A 128 -6.29 -23.97 -20.66
C GLY A 128 -4.82 -23.59 -20.44
N ASP A 129 -4.03 -23.65 -21.51
CA ASP A 129 -2.60 -23.29 -21.50
C ASP A 129 -2.34 -21.80 -21.79
N GLU A 130 -3.35 -21.04 -22.14
CA GLU A 130 -3.22 -19.62 -22.48
C GLU A 130 -3.38 -18.72 -21.25
N VAL A 131 -2.44 -17.76 -21.11
CA VAL A 131 -2.49 -16.72 -20.09
C VAL A 131 -3.51 -15.66 -20.50
N VAL A 132 -4.51 -15.44 -19.64
CA VAL A 132 -5.47 -14.35 -19.82
C VAL A 132 -4.79 -13.03 -19.46
N LYS A 133 -4.39 -12.27 -20.50
CA LYS A 133 -3.83 -10.93 -20.30
C LYS A 133 -4.96 -9.97 -19.89
N MET A 134 -4.93 -9.58 -18.63
CA MET A 134 -5.87 -8.59 -18.09
C MET A 134 -5.30 -7.18 -18.23
N SER A 135 -6.14 -6.22 -18.61
CA SER A 135 -5.79 -4.82 -18.68
C SER A 135 -7.01 -3.96 -18.35
N THR A 136 -6.93 -3.19 -17.29
CA THR A 136 -7.97 -2.23 -16.92
C THR A 136 -8.18 -1.16 -17.99
N ARG A 137 -7.08 -0.76 -18.68
CA ARG A 137 -7.14 0.23 -19.77
C ARG A 137 -7.88 -0.28 -21.02
N LYS A 138 -7.89 -1.59 -21.24
CA LYS A 138 -8.56 -2.24 -22.40
C LYS A 138 -9.92 -2.83 -22.07
N ALA A 139 -10.42 -2.62 -20.84
CA ALA A 139 -11.64 -3.25 -20.34
C ALA A 139 -11.68 -4.79 -20.51
N ASN A 140 -10.51 -5.43 -20.57
CA ASN A 140 -10.36 -6.87 -20.67
C ASN A 140 -9.85 -7.40 -19.33
N PHE A 141 -10.77 -7.62 -18.41
CA PHE A 141 -10.50 -8.20 -17.10
C PHE A 141 -11.65 -9.10 -16.69
N ILE A 142 -11.33 -10.13 -15.94
CA ILE A 142 -12.32 -11.02 -15.33
C ILE A 142 -12.51 -10.53 -13.90
N THR A 143 -13.73 -10.19 -13.54
CA THR A 143 -14.06 -9.76 -12.18
C THR A 143 -14.15 -10.95 -11.24
N LEU A 144 -14.07 -10.69 -9.94
CA LEU A 144 -14.31 -11.71 -8.93
C LEU A 144 -15.74 -12.27 -9.01
N ASP A 145 -16.71 -11.41 -9.32
CA ASP A 145 -18.10 -11.81 -9.49
C ASP A 145 -18.26 -12.74 -10.70
N ASP A 146 -17.60 -12.44 -11.84
CA ASP A 146 -17.57 -13.36 -12.99
C ASP A 146 -17.03 -14.75 -12.65
N LEU A 147 -15.98 -14.80 -11.81
CA LEU A 147 -15.42 -16.09 -11.37
C LEU A 147 -16.39 -16.84 -10.46
N VAL A 148 -17.02 -16.14 -9.52
CA VAL A 148 -18.01 -16.73 -8.62
C VAL A 148 -19.22 -17.26 -9.37
N ASP A 149 -19.71 -16.51 -10.35
CA ASP A 149 -20.85 -16.91 -11.18
C ASP A 149 -20.54 -18.14 -12.05
N GLN A 150 -19.31 -18.24 -12.55
CA GLN A 150 -18.91 -19.37 -13.42
C GLN A 150 -18.51 -20.63 -12.65
N LEU A 151 -17.86 -20.50 -11.50
CA LEU A 151 -17.22 -21.60 -10.80
C LEU A 151 -17.85 -21.93 -9.44
N GLY A 152 -18.61 -21.00 -8.88
CA GLY A 152 -19.14 -21.09 -7.52
C GLY A 152 -18.15 -20.62 -6.46
N VAL A 153 -18.69 -20.20 -5.32
CA VAL A 153 -17.95 -19.58 -4.21
C VAL A 153 -16.84 -20.49 -3.66
N ASP A 154 -17.16 -21.75 -3.41
CA ASP A 154 -16.23 -22.69 -2.76
C ASP A 154 -15.01 -22.97 -3.63
N VAL A 155 -15.21 -23.13 -4.95
CA VAL A 155 -14.13 -23.36 -5.91
C VAL A 155 -13.22 -22.12 -5.98
N VAL A 156 -13.80 -20.92 -6.07
CA VAL A 156 -13.03 -19.68 -6.11
C VAL A 156 -12.23 -19.52 -4.83
N ARG A 157 -12.83 -19.69 -3.65
CA ARG A 157 -12.15 -19.62 -2.36
C ARG A 157 -11.01 -20.63 -2.27
N TYR A 158 -11.24 -21.88 -2.66
CA TYR A 158 -10.23 -22.93 -2.63
C TYR A 158 -8.98 -22.55 -3.44
N PHE A 159 -9.15 -22.11 -4.69
CA PHE A 159 -8.03 -21.77 -5.55
C PHE A 159 -7.28 -20.52 -5.09
N PHE A 160 -7.95 -19.51 -4.52
CA PHE A 160 -7.27 -18.35 -3.95
C PHE A 160 -6.50 -18.69 -2.68
N ILE A 161 -7.06 -19.52 -1.78
CA ILE A 161 -6.39 -19.90 -0.53
C ILE A 161 -5.24 -20.88 -0.78
N MET A 162 -5.38 -21.77 -1.77
CA MET A 162 -4.34 -22.75 -2.13
C MET A 162 -3.05 -22.06 -2.60
N ARG A 163 -3.14 -20.85 -3.14
CA ARG A 163 -1.98 -20.09 -3.59
C ARG A 163 -1.43 -19.28 -2.43
N GLY A 164 -0.21 -19.65 -1.96
CA GLY A 164 0.50 -18.86 -0.96
C GLY A 164 1.06 -17.57 -1.55
N ALA A 165 1.55 -16.69 -0.69
CA ALA A 165 2.13 -15.40 -1.09
C ALA A 165 3.29 -15.52 -2.10
N ASN A 166 3.96 -16.67 -2.10
CA ASN A 166 5.16 -16.94 -2.94
C ASN A 166 4.89 -17.93 -4.09
N SER A 167 3.63 -18.20 -4.43
CA SER A 167 3.26 -19.21 -5.44
C SER A 167 2.89 -18.60 -6.78
#